data_dfb608dcca85a70f1a0f943d7b3b77c6
#
_entry.id   dfb608dcca85a70f1a0f943d7b3b77c6
#
_cell.length_a   1.000
_cell.length_b   1.000
_cell.length_c   1.000
_cell.angle_alpha   90.00
_cell.angle_beta   90.00
_cell.angle_gamma   90.00
#
_symmetry.space_group_name_H-M   'P 1'
#
loop_
_entity.id
_entity.type
_entity.pdbx_description
1 polymer ?
#
loop_
_entity_poly.entity_id
_entity_poly.type
_entity_poly.pdbx_seq_one_letter_code
_entity_poly.pdbx_strand_id
1 'polypeptide(L)'
;MVPISVTIEREHPSIGIITLVGEHDAYSAGRIANEIEVLLDTGLPVVIDLTEATFVDSQTLSTLLSARHQAHAANLGFTLVLPDDRFTQVHRILRMTGLASWFATYPSMTEARDAARAGHTSGGRLKVA
;
A
#
# COMPACT_ATOMS: atom_id res chain seq x y z
N MET A 1 3.35 0.89 -20.41
CA MET A 1 3.37 1.03 -18.92
C MET A 1 2.39 0.04 -18.31
N VAL A 2 2.83 -0.73 -17.32
CA VAL A 2 1.98 -1.68 -16.62
C VAL A 2 1.37 -0.97 -15.40
N PRO A 3 0.03 -0.81 -15.32
CA PRO A 3 -0.59 -0.06 -14.21
C PRO A 3 -0.50 -0.76 -12.86
N ILE A 4 -0.43 -2.09 -12.86
CA ILE A 4 -0.28 -2.88 -11.63
C ILE A 4 0.83 -3.89 -11.87
N SER A 5 1.85 -3.87 -11.04
CA SER A 5 2.90 -4.89 -11.09
C SER A 5 3.17 -5.46 -9.71
N VAL A 6 3.54 -6.73 -9.66
CA VAL A 6 3.82 -7.45 -8.43
C VAL A 6 5.26 -7.97 -8.48
N THR A 7 6.00 -7.66 -7.43
CA THR A 7 7.37 -8.14 -7.26
C THR A 7 7.47 -8.84 -5.90
N ILE A 8 8.13 -9.98 -5.85
CA ILE A 8 8.42 -10.66 -4.60
C ILE A 8 9.91 -10.55 -4.33
N GLU A 9 10.27 -9.89 -3.25
CA GLU A 9 11.65 -9.83 -2.76
C GLU A 9 11.90 -11.00 -1.82
N ARG A 10 12.86 -11.82 -2.16
CA ARG A 10 13.13 -13.08 -1.44
C ARG A 10 14.22 -12.96 -0.37
N GLU A 11 14.54 -11.76 0.04
CA GLU A 11 15.40 -11.54 1.20
C GLU A 11 14.61 -11.85 2.48
N HIS A 12 15.29 -12.25 3.52
CA HIS A 12 14.61 -12.67 4.75
C HIS A 12 14.25 -11.51 5.66
N PRO A 13 12.98 -11.44 6.07
CA PRO A 13 11.83 -12.21 5.56
C PRO A 13 11.41 -11.69 4.17
N SER A 14 10.90 -12.61 3.36
CA SER A 14 10.41 -12.25 2.02
C SER A 14 9.21 -11.31 2.11
N ILE A 15 9.07 -10.41 1.13
CA ILE A 15 7.94 -9.48 1.06
C ILE A 15 7.39 -9.42 -0.37
N GLY A 16 6.12 -9.06 -0.48
CA GLY A 16 5.50 -8.74 -1.76
C GLY A 16 5.38 -7.24 -1.93
N ILE A 17 5.69 -6.74 -3.12
CA ILE A 17 5.56 -5.32 -3.47
C ILE A 17 4.58 -5.21 -4.62
N ILE A 18 3.53 -4.41 -4.43
CA ILE A 18 2.59 -4.08 -5.49
C ILE A 18 2.81 -2.63 -5.86
N THR A 19 3.20 -2.38 -7.11
CA THR A 19 3.41 -1.04 -7.63
C THR A 19 2.21 -0.62 -8.46
N LEU A 20 1.61 0.52 -8.12
CA LEU A 20 0.47 1.10 -8.81
C LEU A 20 0.94 2.35 -9.54
N VAL A 21 0.76 2.37 -10.88
CA VAL A 21 1.19 3.46 -11.74
C VAL A 21 -0.04 4.07 -12.40
N GLY A 22 -0.12 5.40 -12.38
CA GLY A 22 -1.20 6.13 -13.03
C GLY A 22 -2.49 6.18 -12.22
N GLU A 23 -3.63 6.05 -12.88
CA GLU A 23 -4.95 6.17 -12.30
C GLU A 23 -5.53 4.82 -11.89
N HIS A 24 -6.08 4.75 -10.68
CA HIS A 24 -6.70 3.53 -10.15
C HIS A 24 -8.09 3.82 -9.62
N ASP A 25 -9.07 3.12 -10.18
CA ASP A 25 -10.48 3.26 -9.90
C ASP A 25 -11.14 1.88 -9.68
N ALA A 26 -12.46 1.83 -9.76
CA ALA A 26 -13.22 0.60 -9.55
C ALA A 26 -12.80 -0.53 -10.50
N TYR A 27 -12.30 -0.22 -11.71
CA TYR A 27 -11.87 -1.24 -12.66
C TYR A 27 -10.61 -1.97 -12.22
N SER A 28 -9.71 -1.26 -11.54
CA SER A 28 -8.46 -1.87 -11.04
C SER A 28 -8.57 -2.41 -9.62
N ALA A 29 -9.56 -1.93 -8.84
CA ALA A 29 -9.71 -2.30 -7.43
C ALA A 29 -9.81 -3.82 -7.20
N GLY A 30 -10.60 -4.51 -8.02
CA GLY A 30 -10.76 -5.96 -7.90
C GLY A 30 -9.46 -6.72 -8.15
N ARG A 31 -8.68 -6.29 -9.14
CA ARG A 31 -7.39 -6.90 -9.44
C ARG A 31 -6.38 -6.63 -8.30
N ILE A 32 -6.37 -5.42 -7.80
CA ILE A 32 -5.51 -5.06 -6.65
C ILE A 32 -5.85 -5.96 -5.45
N ALA A 33 -7.13 -6.12 -5.14
CA ALA A 33 -7.58 -6.97 -4.05
C ALA A 33 -7.10 -8.41 -4.22
N ASN A 34 -7.23 -8.97 -5.43
CA ASN A 34 -6.81 -10.34 -5.72
C ASN A 34 -5.30 -10.53 -5.58
N GLU A 35 -4.51 -9.58 -6.09
CA GLU A 35 -3.06 -9.66 -5.98
C GLU A 35 -2.59 -9.60 -4.52
N ILE A 36 -3.20 -8.74 -3.72
CA ILE A 36 -2.88 -8.66 -2.29
C ILE A 36 -3.26 -9.96 -1.58
N GLU A 37 -4.46 -10.49 -1.87
CA GLU A 37 -4.94 -11.72 -1.25
C GLU A 37 -3.98 -12.89 -1.49
N VAL A 38 -3.49 -13.04 -2.72
CA VAL A 38 -2.51 -14.08 -3.05
C VAL A 38 -1.24 -13.94 -2.21
N LEU A 39 -0.73 -12.72 -2.07
CA LEU A 39 0.48 -12.47 -1.27
C LEU A 39 0.25 -12.79 0.21
N LEU A 40 -0.85 -12.32 0.78
CA LEU A 40 -1.17 -12.56 2.19
C LEU A 40 -1.42 -14.04 2.46
N ASP A 41 -2.11 -14.74 1.56
CA ASP A 41 -2.37 -16.18 1.67
C ASP A 41 -1.06 -16.98 1.61
N THR A 42 -0.06 -16.45 0.93
CA THR A 42 1.28 -17.07 0.88
C THR A 42 2.10 -16.74 2.13
N GLY A 43 1.58 -15.91 3.04
CA GLY A 43 2.26 -15.53 4.27
C GLY A 43 3.26 -14.38 4.08
N LEU A 44 3.10 -13.56 3.05
CA LEU A 44 4.00 -12.46 2.75
C LEU A 44 3.45 -11.14 3.27
N PRO A 45 4.25 -10.36 4.01
CA PRO A 45 3.92 -8.95 4.23
C PRO A 45 3.95 -8.19 2.90
N VAL A 46 3.22 -7.08 2.82
CA VAL A 46 2.98 -6.38 1.56
C VAL A 46 3.37 -4.92 1.69
N VAL A 47 4.04 -4.42 0.65
CA VAL A 47 4.27 -2.98 0.44
C VAL A 47 3.47 -2.55 -0.78
N ILE A 48 2.69 -1.50 -0.65
CA ILE A 48 1.99 -0.86 -1.76
C ILE A 48 2.77 0.38 -2.16
N ASP A 49 3.34 0.36 -3.34
CA ASP A 49 4.11 1.48 -3.87
C ASP A 49 3.20 2.40 -4.67
N LEU A 50 2.91 3.58 -4.13
CA LEU A 50 2.08 4.60 -4.74
C LEU A 50 2.90 5.78 -5.28
N THR A 51 4.22 5.64 -5.37
CA THR A 51 5.09 6.77 -5.78
C THR A 51 4.77 7.29 -7.18
N GLU A 52 4.29 6.44 -8.07
CA GLU A 52 3.92 6.80 -9.44
C GLU A 52 2.41 6.77 -9.69
N ALA A 53 1.61 6.61 -8.64
CA ALA A 53 0.16 6.73 -8.74
C ALA A 53 -0.23 8.21 -8.83
N THR A 54 -1.05 8.55 -9.82
CA THR A 54 -1.51 9.92 -10.04
C THR A 54 -2.91 10.16 -9.53
N PHE A 55 -3.69 9.09 -9.39
CA PHE A 55 -5.08 9.16 -8.91
C PHE A 55 -5.47 7.82 -8.29
N VAL A 56 -6.10 7.88 -7.12
CA VAL A 56 -6.79 6.73 -6.50
C VAL A 56 -8.16 7.21 -6.04
N ASP A 57 -9.19 6.42 -6.28
CA ASP A 57 -10.53 6.76 -5.84
C ASP A 57 -10.85 6.13 -4.47
N SER A 58 -12.03 6.41 -3.95
CA SER A 58 -12.45 5.88 -2.66
C SER A 58 -12.59 4.35 -2.67
N GLN A 59 -12.97 3.76 -3.81
CA GLN A 59 -13.06 2.32 -3.96
C GLN A 59 -11.68 1.65 -3.82
N THR A 60 -10.67 2.23 -4.46
CA THR A 60 -9.29 1.76 -4.34
C THR A 60 -8.81 1.86 -2.90
N LEU A 61 -9.07 2.99 -2.23
CA LEU A 61 -8.70 3.15 -0.82
C LEU A 61 -9.41 2.15 0.08
N SER A 62 -10.70 1.90 -0.14
CA SER A 62 -11.44 0.89 0.62
C SER A 62 -10.84 -0.50 0.45
N THR A 63 -10.42 -0.83 -0.77
CA THR A 63 -9.74 -2.09 -1.07
C THR A 63 -8.43 -2.21 -0.29
N LEU A 64 -7.62 -1.15 -0.28
CA LEU A 64 -6.37 -1.14 0.48
C LEU A 64 -6.61 -1.23 1.99
N LEU A 65 -7.64 -0.57 2.49
CA LEU A 65 -7.99 -0.62 3.90
C LEU A 65 -8.44 -2.01 4.33
N SER A 66 -9.28 -2.67 3.52
CA SER A 66 -9.69 -4.05 3.77
C SER A 66 -8.49 -5.00 3.78
N ALA A 67 -7.59 -4.83 2.84
CA ALA A 67 -6.35 -5.62 2.77
C ALA A 67 -5.47 -5.39 4.00
N ARG A 68 -5.37 -4.16 4.46
CA ARG A 68 -4.63 -3.82 5.69
C ARG A 68 -5.23 -4.54 6.89
N HIS A 69 -6.55 -4.60 7.02
CA HIS A 69 -7.21 -5.32 8.11
C HIS A 69 -6.93 -6.83 8.03
N GLN A 70 -6.93 -7.41 6.84
CA GLN A 70 -6.59 -8.82 6.64
C GLN A 70 -5.14 -9.10 7.05
N ALA A 71 -4.21 -8.25 6.64
CA ALA A 71 -2.80 -8.37 6.99
C ALA A 71 -2.60 -8.29 8.51
N HIS A 72 -3.23 -7.32 9.15
CA HIS A 72 -3.16 -7.15 10.60
C HIS A 72 -3.67 -8.40 11.33
N ALA A 73 -4.79 -8.96 10.90
CA ALA A 73 -5.35 -10.18 11.49
C ALA A 73 -4.43 -11.39 11.30
N ALA A 74 -3.64 -11.41 10.22
CA ALA A 74 -2.69 -12.48 9.92
C ALA A 74 -1.29 -12.23 10.52
N ASN A 75 -1.11 -11.14 11.26
CA ASN A 75 0.18 -10.70 11.81
C ASN A 75 1.22 -10.45 10.73
N LEU A 76 0.79 -9.94 9.57
CA LEU A 76 1.66 -9.57 8.46
C LEU A 76 1.68 -8.06 8.31
N GLY A 77 2.86 -7.51 7.97
CA GLY A 77 3.01 -6.09 7.71
C GLY A 77 2.28 -5.67 6.43
N PHE A 78 1.80 -4.43 6.42
CA PHE A 78 1.15 -3.82 5.28
C PHE A 78 1.45 -2.33 5.28
N THR A 79 2.28 -1.88 4.35
CA THR A 79 2.78 -0.51 4.35
C THR A 79 2.56 0.16 3.00
N LEU A 80 2.48 1.48 3.00
CA LEU A 80 2.33 2.30 1.80
C LEU A 80 3.53 3.21 1.62
N VAL A 81 3.98 3.38 0.37
CA VAL A 81 4.91 4.44 -0.01
C VAL A 81 4.13 5.47 -0.81
N LEU A 82 4.11 6.70 -0.34
CA LEU A 82 3.35 7.78 -0.96
C LEU A 82 4.22 8.57 -1.95
N PRO A 83 3.60 9.26 -2.93
CA PRO A 83 4.35 10.15 -3.81
C PRO A 83 5.11 11.21 -3.03
N ASP A 84 6.27 11.63 -3.55
CA ASP A 84 7.08 12.69 -2.94
C ASP A 84 6.36 14.03 -2.90
N ASP A 85 5.61 14.35 -3.97
CA ASP A 85 4.84 15.57 -4.03
C ASP A 85 3.59 15.45 -3.15
N ARG A 86 3.55 16.25 -2.08
CA ARG A 86 2.46 16.24 -1.09
C ARG A 86 1.18 16.88 -1.62
N PHE A 87 1.21 17.50 -2.79
CA PHE A 87 0.04 18.13 -3.42
C PHE A 87 -0.65 17.21 -4.41
N THR A 88 -0.22 15.95 -4.52
CA THR A 88 -0.88 14.98 -5.39
C THR A 88 -2.28 14.65 -4.90
N GLN A 89 -3.10 14.13 -5.82
CA GLN A 89 -4.46 13.67 -5.48
C GLN A 89 -4.40 12.55 -4.42
N VAL A 90 -3.40 11.69 -4.47
CA VAL A 90 -3.24 10.59 -3.51
C VAL A 90 -3.12 11.14 -2.08
N HIS A 91 -2.27 12.13 -1.85
CA HIS A 91 -2.17 12.78 -0.55
C HIS A 91 -3.47 13.48 -0.16
N ARG A 92 -4.08 14.17 -1.11
CA ARG A 92 -5.32 14.93 -0.85
C ARG A 92 -6.47 14.03 -0.42
N ILE A 93 -6.69 12.90 -1.12
CA ILE A 93 -7.79 12.01 -0.77
C ILE A 93 -7.56 11.33 0.59
N LEU A 94 -6.32 11.01 0.91
CA LEU A 94 -5.99 10.46 2.23
C LEU A 94 -6.29 11.47 3.34
N ARG A 95 -5.96 12.75 3.13
CA ARG A 95 -6.30 13.80 4.10
C ARG A 95 -7.81 13.98 4.24
N MET A 96 -8.50 14.12 3.12
CA MET A 96 -9.94 14.42 3.10
C MET A 96 -10.78 13.31 3.73
N THR A 97 -10.37 12.07 3.56
CA THR A 97 -11.10 10.92 4.12
C THR A 97 -10.68 10.57 5.54
N GLY A 98 -9.59 11.14 6.03
CA GLY A 98 -9.01 10.78 7.32
C GLY A 98 -8.39 9.37 7.35
N LEU A 99 -8.27 8.71 6.20
CA LEU A 99 -7.79 7.32 6.14
C LEU A 99 -6.29 7.20 6.34
N ALA A 100 -5.54 8.29 6.20
CA ALA A 100 -4.08 8.27 6.40
C ALA A 100 -3.69 7.69 7.76
N SER A 101 -4.48 7.95 8.80
CA SER A 101 -4.19 7.47 10.15
C SER A 101 -4.34 5.97 10.31
N TRP A 102 -5.02 5.31 9.37
CA TRP A 102 -5.23 3.86 9.41
C TRP A 102 -4.10 3.07 8.73
N PHE A 103 -3.22 3.76 7.98
CA PHE A 103 -2.15 3.12 7.23
C PHE A 103 -0.78 3.43 7.82
N ALA A 104 0.15 2.49 7.67
CA ALA A 104 1.57 2.74 7.89
C ALA A 104 2.15 3.35 6.61
N THR A 105 2.43 4.65 6.62
CA THR A 105 2.89 5.40 5.44
C THR A 105 4.32 5.88 5.61
N TYR A 106 5.10 5.76 4.53
CA TYR A 106 6.53 6.06 4.54
C TYR A 106 6.91 6.87 3.31
N PRO A 107 7.96 7.71 3.41
CA PRO A 107 8.43 8.51 2.28
C PRO A 107 9.35 7.74 1.34
N SER A 108 9.84 6.57 1.73
CA SER A 108 10.76 5.79 0.91
C SER A 108 10.43 4.31 0.92
N MET A 109 10.83 3.63 -0.14
CA MET A 109 10.68 2.18 -0.25
C MET A 109 11.48 1.44 0.80
N THR A 110 12.70 1.90 1.11
CA THR A 110 13.55 1.27 2.11
C THR A 110 12.87 1.22 3.48
N GLU A 111 12.31 2.34 3.92
CA GLU A 111 11.60 2.40 5.20
C GLU A 111 10.34 1.56 5.19
N ALA A 112 9.58 1.59 4.09
CA ALA A 112 8.36 0.80 3.97
C ALA A 112 8.64 -0.69 3.97
N ARG A 113 9.69 -1.15 3.29
CA ARG A 113 10.12 -2.55 3.30
C ARG A 113 10.49 -3.01 4.71
N ASP A 114 11.31 -2.22 5.40
CA ASP A 114 11.75 -2.56 6.75
C ASP A 114 10.56 -2.65 7.71
N ALA A 115 9.63 -1.71 7.61
CA ALA A 115 8.43 -1.68 8.44
C ALA A 115 7.50 -2.86 8.12
N ALA A 116 7.34 -3.21 6.85
CA ALA A 116 6.53 -4.36 6.46
C ALA A 116 7.11 -5.66 7.01
N ARG A 117 8.43 -5.85 6.89
CA ARG A 117 9.11 -7.01 7.45
C ARG A 117 8.97 -7.09 8.97
N ALA A 118 8.90 -5.95 9.63
CA ALA A 118 8.70 -5.87 11.08
C ALA A 118 7.24 -6.06 11.51
N GLY A 119 6.31 -6.20 10.57
CA GLY A 119 4.90 -6.45 10.87
C GLY A 119 4.04 -5.20 11.09
N HIS A 120 4.52 -4.03 10.69
CA HIS A 120 3.76 -2.78 10.87
C HIS A 120 2.56 -2.72 9.94
N THR A 121 1.41 -2.33 10.47
CA THR A 121 0.16 -2.12 9.71
C THR A 121 -0.43 -0.73 9.94
N SER A 122 0.13 0.04 10.87
CA SER A 122 -0.31 1.40 11.17
C SER A 122 0.88 2.23 11.66
N GLY A 123 0.69 3.53 11.75
CA GLY A 123 1.76 4.44 12.11
C GLY A 123 2.61 4.80 10.89
N GLY A 124 3.91 4.96 11.07
CA GLY A 124 4.81 5.32 10.00
C GLY A 124 5.38 6.71 10.17
N ARG A 125 6.44 6.99 9.39
CA ARG A 125 7.18 8.23 9.53
C ARG A 125 6.59 9.40 8.75
N LEU A 126 5.90 9.09 7.63
CA LEU A 126 5.30 10.14 6.81
C LEU A 126 3.92 10.51 7.37
N LYS A 127 3.76 11.79 7.70
CA LYS A 127 2.48 12.32 8.15
C LYS A 127 1.80 13.04 6.99
N VAL A 128 0.55 12.67 6.74
CA VAL A 128 -0.31 13.33 5.76
C VAL A 128 -1.14 14.34 6.54
N ALA A 129 -0.80 15.60 6.39
CA ALA A 129 -1.46 16.69 7.13
C ALA A 129 -2.75 17.13 6.44
#